data_f7fdb27f077012e4806b5f6368540f17
#
_entry.id   f7fdb27f077012e4806b5f6368540f17
#
_cell.length_a   1.000
_cell.length_b   1.000
_cell.length_c   1.000
_cell.angle_alpha   90.00
_cell.angle_beta   90.00
_cell.angle_gamma   90.00
#
_symmetry.space_group_name_H-M   'P 1'
#
loop_
_entity.id
_entity.type
_entity.pdbx_description
1 polymer ?
#
loop_
_entity_poly.entity_id
_entity_poly.type
_entity_poly.pdbx_seq_one_letter_code
_entity_poly.pdbx_strand_id
1 'polypeptide(L)'
;MAAPTLVTLVHTDIQDSTRLWERAEAAMRLALPQHDAILRAQLATCDGYEVRTEGDAFLVAFEKADQALEFCLGVQEALAEAEWPEALLDQENAQIEVDGEGRRLWCGLRVRMGVHSAWAEASADATTDRRSYSGPIVHRCLAIASAAHGGQIVTTQALWNGLDKPRGEHLELGIHRLPDRSEAIDLVQVYSAKLRARSFPDLRSLSPERSNLNEPKDATIGRRQDIENVKDALMAGQRCLAMVGPAGVGKSRIARAAALATTHAFRSGAWCIDLASCKDEDSFLHAVASTLAIPLNQAENELQIATLARAIANRGRMLLLLDNSDRVDAPIAAIIPEWLDASPSLFVILTSRRVPALKQTTLLRTEPMSQTEGVELFLKRADERHAKLRLDDNEREACATIVRELDGLPLAIELAASRVGILTPSRIAERLNQRFRLLKKRSRDDDRQATLSAALDWSWQTLTSEQQTCLAGLSIFRNGFDLQAAASVGGE
;
A
#
# COMPACT_ATOMS: atom_id res chain seq x y z
N MET A 1 16.25 -25.72 -30.63
CA MET A 1 15.31 -25.18 -29.63
C MET A 1 13.96 -25.06 -30.36
N ALA A 2 12.88 -25.56 -29.74
CA ALA A 2 11.55 -25.41 -30.31
C ALA A 2 11.16 -23.91 -30.26
N ALA A 3 10.37 -23.44 -31.25
CA ALA A 3 9.86 -22.08 -31.20
C ALA A 3 8.97 -21.89 -29.95
N PRO A 4 9.02 -20.72 -29.28
CA PRO A 4 8.14 -20.47 -28.16
C PRO A 4 6.68 -20.51 -28.59
N THR A 5 5.83 -21.18 -27.81
CA THR A 5 4.40 -21.30 -28.00
C THR A 5 3.66 -20.62 -26.85
N LEU A 6 2.48 -20.08 -27.14
CA LEU A 6 1.61 -19.57 -26.08
C LEU A 6 1.07 -20.78 -25.29
N VAL A 7 1.35 -20.83 -24.00
CA VAL A 7 0.89 -21.89 -23.12
C VAL A 7 0.23 -21.31 -21.87
N THR A 8 -0.80 -21.96 -21.38
CA THR A 8 -1.44 -21.62 -20.12
C THR A 8 -1.06 -22.67 -19.07
N LEU A 9 -0.43 -22.23 -18.00
CA LEU A 9 -0.10 -23.08 -16.85
C LEU A 9 -1.11 -22.88 -15.72
N VAL A 10 -1.44 -23.97 -15.05
CA VAL A 10 -2.18 -23.97 -13.80
C VAL A 10 -1.31 -24.64 -12.73
N HIS A 11 -1.16 -23.99 -11.61
CA HIS A 11 -0.57 -24.57 -10.42
C HIS A 11 -1.65 -24.74 -9.36
N THR A 12 -1.75 -25.92 -8.79
CA THR A 12 -2.68 -26.24 -7.70
C THR A 12 -1.91 -26.72 -6.48
N ASP A 13 -2.45 -26.43 -5.29
CA ASP A 13 -1.83 -26.83 -4.03
C ASP A 13 -2.89 -26.88 -2.91
N ILE A 14 -2.83 -27.87 -2.02
CA ILE A 14 -3.76 -28.01 -0.90
C ILE A 14 -3.35 -27.04 0.21
N GLN A 15 -4.26 -26.16 0.60
CA GLN A 15 -4.00 -25.22 1.70
C GLN A 15 -3.74 -25.98 3.00
N ASP A 16 -2.63 -25.62 3.70
CA ASP A 16 -2.23 -26.14 5.01
C ASP A 16 -2.08 -27.68 5.05
N SER A 17 -1.72 -28.31 3.92
CA SER A 17 -1.56 -29.77 3.78
C SER A 17 -0.63 -30.36 4.85
N THR A 18 0.49 -29.71 5.17
CA THR A 18 1.42 -30.15 6.22
C THR A 18 0.72 -30.30 7.58
N ARG A 19 -0.13 -29.33 7.98
CA ARG A 19 -0.89 -29.41 9.23
C ARG A 19 -1.94 -30.51 9.20
N LEU A 20 -2.56 -30.76 8.04
CA LEU A 20 -3.51 -31.86 7.88
C LEU A 20 -2.81 -33.24 8.00
N TRP A 21 -1.61 -33.38 7.43
CA TRP A 21 -0.78 -34.57 7.62
C TRP A 21 -0.38 -34.78 9.07
N GLU A 22 0.01 -33.74 9.78
CA GLU A 22 0.39 -33.83 11.20
C GLU A 22 -0.78 -34.22 12.12
N ARG A 23 -2.00 -33.74 11.82
CA ARG A 23 -3.17 -33.90 12.71
C ARG A 23 -4.11 -35.02 12.35
N ALA A 24 -4.18 -35.39 11.07
CA ALA A 24 -5.14 -36.34 10.53
C ALA A 24 -4.50 -37.28 9.48
N GLU A 25 -3.30 -37.82 9.76
CA GLU A 25 -2.51 -38.61 8.81
C GLU A 25 -3.32 -39.72 8.16
N ALA A 26 -4.08 -40.49 8.95
CA ALA A 26 -4.88 -41.63 8.44
C ALA A 26 -5.98 -41.14 7.47
N ALA A 27 -6.60 -39.98 7.73
CA ALA A 27 -7.60 -39.40 6.85
C ALA A 27 -6.96 -38.85 5.58
N MET A 28 -5.77 -38.20 5.68
CA MET A 28 -5.02 -37.69 4.52
C MET A 28 -4.53 -38.78 3.59
N ARG A 29 -4.16 -39.98 4.12
CA ARG A 29 -3.82 -41.15 3.31
C ARG A 29 -4.97 -41.62 2.43
N LEU A 30 -6.22 -41.39 2.81
CA LEU A 30 -7.42 -41.70 2.02
C LEU A 30 -7.81 -40.51 1.10
N ALA A 31 -7.69 -39.29 1.61
CA ALA A 31 -8.14 -38.09 0.92
C ALA A 31 -7.22 -37.71 -0.26
N LEU A 32 -5.89 -37.82 -0.13
CA LEU A 32 -4.96 -37.43 -1.18
C LEU A 32 -5.12 -38.22 -2.48
N PRO A 33 -5.24 -39.57 -2.46
CA PRO A 33 -5.53 -40.33 -3.70
C PRO A 33 -6.84 -39.94 -4.37
N GLN A 34 -7.86 -39.58 -3.58
CA GLN A 34 -9.15 -39.13 -4.10
C GLN A 34 -9.02 -37.75 -4.74
N HIS A 35 -8.31 -36.82 -4.08
CA HIS A 35 -7.96 -35.50 -4.66
C HIS A 35 -7.26 -35.67 -6.01
N ASP A 36 -6.21 -36.49 -6.06
CA ASP A 36 -5.44 -36.73 -7.28
C ASP A 36 -6.29 -37.34 -8.41
N ALA A 37 -7.20 -38.24 -8.07
CA ALA A 37 -8.12 -38.85 -9.03
C ALA A 37 -9.09 -37.79 -9.62
N ILE A 38 -9.60 -36.88 -8.79
CA ILE A 38 -10.47 -35.76 -9.22
C ILE A 38 -9.73 -34.87 -10.19
N LEU A 39 -8.50 -34.43 -9.84
CA LEU A 39 -7.70 -33.58 -10.70
C LEU A 39 -7.41 -34.20 -12.05
N ARG A 40 -6.95 -35.47 -12.05
CA ARG A 40 -6.63 -36.22 -13.30
C ARG A 40 -7.86 -36.47 -14.17
N ALA A 41 -9.02 -36.73 -13.56
CA ALA A 41 -10.26 -36.88 -14.30
C ALA A 41 -10.66 -35.60 -15.03
N GLN A 42 -10.59 -34.46 -14.34
CA GLN A 42 -10.86 -33.15 -14.95
C GLN A 42 -9.81 -32.76 -15.99
N LEU A 43 -8.53 -33.10 -15.75
CA LEU A 43 -7.44 -32.85 -16.70
C LEU A 43 -7.68 -33.56 -18.03
N ALA A 44 -8.09 -34.83 -17.97
CA ALA A 44 -8.42 -35.61 -19.17
C ALA A 44 -9.64 -35.05 -19.93
N THR A 45 -10.61 -34.47 -19.23
CA THR A 45 -11.81 -33.88 -19.86
C THR A 45 -11.49 -32.57 -20.59
N CYS A 46 -10.48 -31.82 -20.13
CA CYS A 46 -10.12 -30.51 -20.64
C CYS A 46 -8.88 -30.52 -21.56
N ASP A 47 -8.46 -31.67 -22.07
CA ASP A 47 -7.26 -31.85 -22.93
C ASP A 47 -5.98 -31.25 -22.31
N GLY A 48 -5.84 -31.33 -20.99
CA GLY A 48 -4.71 -30.80 -20.27
C GLY A 48 -3.55 -31.80 -20.17
N TYR A 49 -2.37 -31.28 -19.90
CA TYR A 49 -1.15 -32.07 -19.76
C TYR A 49 -0.56 -31.93 -18.35
N GLU A 50 -0.38 -33.06 -17.64
CA GLU A 50 0.29 -33.09 -16.34
C GLU A 50 1.80 -32.93 -16.53
N VAL A 51 2.33 -31.72 -16.24
CA VAL A 51 3.77 -31.42 -16.36
C VAL A 51 4.54 -32.10 -15.26
N ARG A 52 4.11 -31.89 -14.00
CA ARG A 52 4.67 -32.53 -12.81
C ARG A 52 3.71 -32.51 -11.63
N THR A 53 3.91 -33.44 -10.70
CA THR A 53 3.24 -33.49 -9.40
C THR A 53 4.31 -33.59 -8.32
N GLU A 54 4.25 -32.73 -7.33
CA GLU A 54 5.17 -32.68 -6.20
C GLU A 54 4.35 -32.70 -4.89
N GLY A 55 4.27 -33.88 -4.25
CA GLY A 55 3.38 -34.07 -3.09
C GLY A 55 1.91 -33.90 -3.47
N ASP A 56 1.25 -32.90 -2.96
CA ASP A 56 -0.14 -32.55 -3.22
C ASP A 56 -0.32 -31.42 -4.27
N ALA A 57 0.79 -30.91 -4.80
CA ALA A 57 0.80 -29.83 -5.78
C ALA A 57 0.89 -30.39 -7.21
N PHE A 58 0.05 -29.87 -8.11
CA PHE A 58 0.10 -30.16 -9.54
C PHE A 58 0.51 -28.92 -10.33
N LEU A 59 1.38 -29.11 -11.31
CA LEU A 59 1.62 -28.16 -12.40
C LEU A 59 1.10 -28.80 -13.68
N VAL A 60 0.10 -28.17 -14.29
CA VAL A 60 -0.55 -28.66 -15.50
C VAL A 60 -0.50 -27.59 -16.60
N ALA A 61 -0.49 -28.01 -17.85
CA ALA A 61 -0.37 -27.14 -19.01
C ALA A 61 -1.54 -27.36 -19.99
N PHE A 62 -1.98 -26.27 -20.59
CA PHE A 62 -3.05 -26.22 -21.60
C PHE A 62 -2.61 -25.37 -22.79
N GLU A 63 -3.07 -25.75 -23.97
CA GLU A 63 -2.86 -24.95 -25.19
C GLU A 63 -3.76 -23.73 -25.24
N LYS A 64 -4.93 -23.78 -24.57
CA LYS A 64 -5.93 -22.71 -24.52
C LYS A 64 -6.25 -22.31 -23.09
N ALA A 65 -6.37 -21.01 -22.86
CA ALA A 65 -6.72 -20.48 -21.54
C ALA A 65 -8.14 -20.86 -21.08
N ASP A 66 -9.09 -21.00 -22.02
CA ASP A 66 -10.45 -21.45 -21.71
C ASP A 66 -10.46 -22.86 -21.09
N GLN A 67 -9.69 -23.81 -21.66
CA GLN A 67 -9.55 -25.17 -21.14
C GLN A 67 -8.93 -25.18 -19.73
N ALA A 68 -7.95 -24.32 -19.47
CA ALA A 68 -7.33 -24.18 -18.15
C ALA A 68 -8.33 -23.71 -17.10
N LEU A 69 -9.16 -22.73 -17.41
CA LEU A 69 -10.19 -22.24 -16.49
C LEU A 69 -11.34 -23.23 -16.33
N GLU A 70 -11.73 -23.93 -17.38
CA GLU A 70 -12.72 -25.00 -17.30
C GLU A 70 -12.26 -26.13 -16.39
N PHE A 71 -10.98 -26.54 -16.50
CA PHE A 71 -10.34 -27.47 -15.58
C PHE A 71 -10.43 -26.96 -14.13
N CYS A 72 -10.01 -25.74 -13.86
CA CYS A 72 -10.03 -25.16 -12.51
C CYS A 72 -11.44 -25.15 -11.91
N LEU A 73 -12.43 -24.69 -12.67
CA LEU A 73 -13.83 -24.65 -12.22
C LEU A 73 -14.40 -26.05 -11.97
N GLY A 74 -14.13 -26.99 -12.89
CA GLY A 74 -14.57 -28.39 -12.75
C GLY A 74 -13.95 -29.07 -11.52
N VAL A 75 -12.65 -28.85 -11.27
CA VAL A 75 -11.98 -29.39 -10.07
C VAL A 75 -12.59 -28.80 -8.80
N GLN A 76 -12.81 -27.48 -8.73
CA GLN A 76 -13.38 -26.86 -7.52
C GLN A 76 -14.81 -27.37 -7.25
N GLU A 77 -15.63 -27.53 -8.29
CA GLU A 77 -16.97 -28.09 -8.16
C GLU A 77 -16.93 -29.55 -7.68
N ALA A 78 -16.07 -30.38 -8.28
CA ALA A 78 -15.94 -31.79 -7.91
C ALA A 78 -15.39 -31.99 -6.48
N LEU A 79 -14.43 -31.16 -6.05
CA LEU A 79 -13.91 -31.19 -4.68
C LEU A 79 -14.98 -30.79 -3.64
N ALA A 80 -15.83 -29.81 -3.96
CA ALA A 80 -16.90 -29.37 -3.09
C ALA A 80 -18.03 -30.40 -2.95
N GLU A 81 -18.25 -31.24 -3.98
CA GLU A 81 -19.26 -32.28 -4.02
C GLU A 81 -18.77 -33.65 -3.48
N ALA A 82 -17.44 -33.82 -3.40
CA ALA A 82 -16.82 -35.06 -2.98
C ALA A 82 -17.17 -35.46 -1.52
N GLU A 83 -17.18 -36.77 -1.25
CA GLU A 83 -17.31 -37.31 0.10
C GLU A 83 -15.91 -37.47 0.71
N TRP A 84 -15.68 -36.84 1.84
CA TRP A 84 -14.40 -36.84 2.52
C TRP A 84 -14.46 -37.64 3.83
N PRO A 85 -13.35 -38.23 4.30
CA PRO A 85 -13.31 -38.93 5.60
C PRO A 85 -13.75 -37.96 6.74
N GLU A 86 -14.59 -38.44 7.67
CA GLU A 86 -15.09 -37.66 8.81
C GLU A 86 -13.96 -37.06 9.62
N ALA A 87 -12.90 -37.78 9.92
CA ALA A 87 -11.74 -37.28 10.64
C ALA A 87 -10.98 -36.17 9.92
N LEU A 88 -11.14 -36.02 8.60
CA LEU A 88 -10.66 -34.89 7.86
C LEU A 88 -11.58 -33.67 8.04
N LEU A 89 -12.89 -33.88 8.03
CA LEU A 89 -13.89 -32.84 8.19
C LEU A 89 -13.91 -32.20 9.60
N ASP A 90 -13.37 -32.91 10.59
CA ASP A 90 -13.14 -32.39 11.95
C ASP A 90 -12.00 -31.37 12.02
N GLN A 91 -11.16 -31.28 10.98
CA GLN A 91 -10.05 -30.33 10.94
C GLN A 91 -10.53 -28.95 10.50
N GLU A 92 -10.09 -27.90 11.19
CA GLU A 92 -10.44 -26.49 10.95
C GLU A 92 -10.35 -26.09 9.46
N ASN A 93 -9.34 -26.57 8.75
CA ASN A 93 -9.07 -26.22 7.35
C ASN A 93 -9.80 -27.13 6.33
N ALA A 94 -10.64 -28.06 6.80
CA ALA A 94 -11.39 -28.97 5.94
C ALA A 94 -12.88 -29.07 6.33
N GLN A 95 -13.33 -28.27 7.29
CA GLN A 95 -14.70 -28.24 7.78
C GLN A 95 -15.72 -27.91 6.69
N ILE A 96 -16.96 -28.33 6.93
CA ILE A 96 -18.10 -27.99 6.07
C ILE A 96 -18.39 -26.49 6.19
N GLU A 97 -18.42 -25.81 5.06
CA GLU A 97 -18.91 -24.43 4.95
C GLU A 97 -20.39 -24.46 4.49
N VAL A 98 -21.23 -23.65 5.13
CA VAL A 98 -22.63 -23.49 4.77
C VAL A 98 -22.97 -22.04 4.49
N ASP A 99 -23.98 -21.79 3.65
CA ASP A 99 -24.52 -20.45 3.43
C ASP A 99 -25.49 -20.04 4.55
N GLY A 100 -26.02 -18.81 4.44
CA GLY A 100 -27.00 -18.27 5.41
C GLY A 100 -28.31 -19.05 5.50
N GLU A 101 -28.59 -19.96 4.57
CA GLU A 101 -29.77 -20.84 4.53
C GLU A 101 -29.42 -22.29 4.96
N GLY A 102 -28.18 -22.56 5.38
CA GLY A 102 -27.71 -23.85 5.83
C GLY A 102 -27.36 -24.83 4.70
N ARG A 103 -27.29 -24.39 3.44
CA ARG A 103 -26.88 -25.21 2.30
C ARG A 103 -25.34 -25.34 2.26
N ARG A 104 -24.84 -26.54 2.01
CA ARG A 104 -23.42 -26.82 1.93
C ARG A 104 -22.79 -26.08 0.75
N LEU A 105 -21.83 -25.20 1.04
CA LEU A 105 -21.01 -24.49 0.05
C LEU A 105 -19.72 -25.23 -0.26
N TRP A 106 -19.12 -25.87 0.74
CA TRP A 106 -17.85 -26.56 0.63
C TRP A 106 -17.66 -27.63 1.71
N CYS A 107 -16.86 -28.64 1.43
CA CYS A 107 -16.35 -29.58 2.43
C CYS A 107 -15.02 -30.17 1.99
N GLY A 108 -14.18 -30.58 2.96
CA GLY A 108 -12.92 -31.30 2.71
C GLY A 108 -11.77 -30.42 2.22
N LEU A 109 -10.89 -31.03 1.42
CA LEU A 109 -9.63 -30.41 1.00
C LEU A 109 -9.86 -29.10 0.22
N ARG A 110 -9.15 -28.05 0.62
CA ARG A 110 -9.24 -26.72 0.00
C ARG A 110 -8.02 -26.47 -0.87
N VAL A 111 -8.24 -26.57 -2.19
CA VAL A 111 -7.18 -26.44 -3.19
C VAL A 111 -7.13 -24.99 -3.72
N ARG A 112 -6.00 -24.33 -3.57
CA ARG A 112 -5.74 -23.02 -4.19
C ARG A 112 -5.21 -23.22 -5.59
N MET A 113 -5.59 -22.34 -6.52
CA MET A 113 -5.23 -22.43 -7.93
C MET A 113 -4.77 -21.11 -8.49
N GLY A 114 -3.61 -21.09 -9.14
CA GLY A 114 -3.10 -19.97 -9.90
C GLY A 114 -3.03 -20.31 -11.38
N VAL A 115 -3.51 -19.41 -12.23
CA VAL A 115 -3.53 -19.57 -13.70
C VAL A 115 -2.75 -18.45 -14.36
N HIS A 116 -1.85 -18.80 -15.29
CA HIS A 116 -1.08 -17.81 -16.03
C HIS A 116 -0.75 -18.26 -17.45
N SER A 117 -0.91 -17.36 -18.43
CA SER A 117 -0.54 -17.60 -19.83
C SER A 117 0.65 -16.74 -20.23
N ALA A 118 1.61 -17.35 -20.91
CA ALA A 118 2.73 -16.63 -21.53
C ALA A 118 3.35 -17.44 -22.66
N TRP A 119 4.20 -16.80 -23.45
CA TRP A 119 5.04 -17.49 -24.43
C TRP A 119 6.15 -18.24 -23.71
N ALA A 120 6.27 -19.54 -23.94
CA ALA A 120 7.27 -20.39 -23.33
C ALA A 120 7.80 -21.45 -24.31
N GLU A 121 9.04 -21.86 -24.09
CA GLU A 121 9.63 -23.00 -24.78
C GLU A 121 9.39 -24.26 -23.93
N ALA A 122 8.86 -25.28 -24.55
CA ALA A 122 8.81 -26.60 -23.94
C ALA A 122 10.19 -27.28 -24.05
N SER A 123 10.66 -27.86 -22.96
CA SER A 123 11.82 -28.72 -22.91
C SER A 123 11.44 -30.15 -22.56
N ALA A 124 12.23 -31.13 -22.94
CA ALA A 124 12.09 -32.48 -22.43
C ALA A 124 12.76 -32.53 -21.04
N ASP A 125 12.09 -33.12 -20.05
CA ASP A 125 12.69 -33.44 -18.76
C ASP A 125 13.76 -34.51 -18.96
N ALA A 126 14.96 -34.27 -18.48
CA ALA A 126 16.13 -35.12 -18.70
C ALA A 126 15.97 -36.52 -18.10
N THR A 127 15.06 -36.71 -17.14
CA THR A 127 14.86 -37.98 -16.43
C THR A 127 13.67 -38.76 -16.95
N THR A 128 12.57 -38.03 -17.28
CA THR A 128 11.29 -38.65 -17.63
C THR A 128 10.92 -38.56 -19.10
N ASP A 129 11.70 -37.82 -19.89
CA ASP A 129 11.44 -37.49 -21.29
C ASP A 129 10.05 -36.82 -21.52
N ARG A 130 9.44 -36.35 -20.45
CA ARG A 130 8.17 -35.64 -20.49
C ARG A 130 8.35 -34.15 -20.83
N ARG A 131 7.32 -33.57 -21.45
CA ARG A 131 7.30 -32.15 -21.72
C ARG A 131 7.35 -31.38 -20.38
N SER A 132 8.32 -30.48 -20.24
CA SER A 132 8.54 -29.66 -19.06
C SER A 132 8.59 -28.19 -19.43
N TYR A 133 8.24 -27.33 -18.50
CA TYR A 133 8.32 -25.88 -18.59
C TYR A 133 9.14 -25.34 -17.43
N SER A 134 9.91 -24.28 -17.68
CA SER A 134 10.76 -23.62 -16.68
C SER A 134 10.78 -22.11 -16.87
N GLY A 135 11.38 -21.40 -15.93
CA GLY A 135 11.59 -19.95 -16.01
C GLY A 135 10.41 -19.08 -15.56
N PRO A 136 10.33 -17.84 -16.05
CA PRO A 136 9.43 -16.83 -15.50
C PRO A 136 7.94 -17.20 -15.49
N ILE A 137 7.45 -17.93 -16.49
CA ILE A 137 6.04 -18.35 -16.56
C ILE A 137 5.66 -19.27 -15.39
N VAL A 138 6.52 -20.24 -15.05
CA VAL A 138 6.29 -21.16 -13.94
C VAL A 138 6.33 -20.39 -12.62
N HIS A 139 7.35 -19.55 -12.40
CA HIS A 139 7.48 -18.74 -11.20
C HIS A 139 6.26 -17.83 -10.99
N ARG A 140 5.76 -17.21 -12.08
CA ARG A 140 4.58 -16.36 -12.02
C ARG A 140 3.33 -17.16 -11.68
N CYS A 141 3.13 -18.32 -12.29
CA CYS A 141 2.01 -19.20 -12.02
C CYS A 141 1.99 -19.66 -10.54
N LEU A 142 3.15 -20.10 -10.02
CA LEU A 142 3.31 -20.46 -8.61
C LEU A 142 3.05 -19.27 -7.66
N ALA A 143 3.53 -18.10 -8.01
CA ALA A 143 3.34 -16.89 -7.20
C ALA A 143 1.86 -16.49 -7.11
N ILE A 144 1.11 -16.59 -8.21
CA ILE A 144 -0.34 -16.36 -8.25
C ILE A 144 -1.06 -17.40 -7.36
N ALA A 145 -0.74 -18.68 -7.49
CA ALA A 145 -1.33 -19.74 -6.67
C ALA A 145 -1.03 -19.56 -5.18
N SER A 146 0.20 -19.16 -4.84
CA SER A 146 0.61 -18.90 -3.45
C SER A 146 -0.13 -17.72 -2.81
N ALA A 147 -0.53 -16.74 -3.61
CA ALA A 147 -1.32 -15.60 -3.14
C ALA A 147 -2.79 -15.98 -2.89
N ALA A 148 -3.31 -17.01 -3.53
CA ALA A 148 -4.68 -17.46 -3.39
C ALA A 148 -4.94 -18.21 -2.06
N HIS A 149 -6.22 -18.27 -1.67
CA HIS A 149 -6.71 -19.08 -0.56
C HIS A 149 -7.24 -20.43 -1.07
N GLY A 150 -7.32 -21.42 -0.19
CA GLY A 150 -7.85 -22.74 -0.52
C GLY A 150 -9.30 -22.70 -1.01
N GLY A 151 -9.53 -23.23 -2.21
CA GLY A 151 -10.81 -23.14 -2.91
C GLY A 151 -10.94 -21.90 -3.81
N GLN A 152 -9.89 -21.06 -3.92
CA GLN A 152 -9.88 -19.87 -4.77
C GLN A 152 -9.11 -20.14 -6.07
N ILE A 153 -9.65 -19.69 -7.19
CA ILE A 153 -8.98 -19.66 -8.50
C ILE A 153 -8.60 -18.21 -8.79
N VAL A 154 -7.31 -17.95 -8.97
CA VAL A 154 -6.80 -16.60 -9.25
C VAL A 154 -6.06 -16.61 -10.58
N THR A 155 -6.33 -15.61 -11.41
CA THR A 155 -5.64 -15.38 -12.67
C THR A 155 -5.40 -13.89 -12.89
N THR A 156 -4.77 -13.53 -14.03
CA THR A 156 -4.53 -12.12 -14.38
C THR A 156 -5.74 -11.54 -15.11
N GLN A 157 -6.00 -10.24 -14.90
CA GLN A 157 -7.02 -9.51 -15.66
C GLN A 157 -6.77 -9.60 -17.18
N ALA A 158 -5.51 -9.57 -17.60
CA ALA A 158 -5.15 -9.71 -19.01
C ALA A 158 -5.55 -11.06 -19.60
N LEU A 159 -5.37 -12.17 -18.86
CA LEU A 159 -5.82 -13.49 -19.29
C LEU A 159 -7.34 -13.53 -19.41
N TRP A 160 -8.06 -13.06 -18.36
CA TRP A 160 -9.52 -13.03 -18.36
C TRP A 160 -10.09 -12.23 -19.54
N ASN A 161 -9.55 -11.05 -19.81
CA ASN A 161 -9.99 -10.18 -20.91
C ASN A 161 -9.70 -10.78 -22.31
N GLY A 162 -8.76 -11.70 -22.42
CA GLY A 162 -8.42 -12.40 -23.66
C GLY A 162 -9.34 -13.58 -24.01
N LEU A 163 -10.33 -13.91 -23.18
CA LEU A 163 -11.24 -15.02 -23.39
C LEU A 163 -12.48 -14.58 -24.18
N ASP A 164 -12.92 -15.39 -25.14
CA ASP A 164 -14.10 -15.07 -25.96
C ASP A 164 -15.41 -15.27 -25.21
N LYS A 165 -15.55 -16.40 -24.51
CA LYS A 165 -16.76 -16.76 -23.74
C LYS A 165 -16.36 -17.58 -22.51
N PRO A 166 -15.81 -16.94 -21.48
CA PRO A 166 -15.36 -17.65 -20.30
C PRO A 166 -16.53 -18.33 -19.58
N ARG A 167 -16.34 -19.59 -19.19
CA ARG A 167 -17.21 -20.24 -18.22
C ARG A 167 -16.95 -19.65 -16.85
N GLY A 168 -18.02 -19.37 -16.11
CA GLY A 168 -17.94 -18.80 -14.75
C GLY A 168 -18.06 -17.28 -14.72
N GLU A 169 -17.90 -16.75 -13.54
CA GLU A 169 -17.94 -15.32 -13.23
C GLU A 169 -16.59 -14.90 -12.66
N HIS A 170 -16.31 -13.60 -12.64
CA HIS A 170 -15.09 -13.09 -12.04
C HIS A 170 -15.36 -11.97 -11.04
N LEU A 171 -14.41 -11.78 -10.15
CA LEU A 171 -14.31 -10.66 -9.22
C LEU A 171 -12.95 -10.01 -9.38
N GLU A 172 -12.93 -8.72 -9.68
CA GLU A 172 -11.68 -7.96 -9.72
C GLU A 172 -11.07 -7.88 -8.32
N LEU A 173 -9.82 -8.28 -8.21
CA LEU A 173 -9.06 -8.23 -6.97
C LEU A 173 -8.15 -7.00 -6.91
N GLY A 174 -7.86 -6.39 -8.08
CA GLY A 174 -7.01 -5.22 -8.24
C GLY A 174 -5.53 -5.58 -8.44
N ILE A 175 -4.68 -4.55 -8.35
CA ILE A 175 -3.26 -4.66 -8.63
C ILE A 175 -2.51 -5.19 -7.40
N HIS A 176 -1.74 -6.26 -7.59
CA HIS A 176 -0.98 -6.94 -6.53
C HIS A 176 0.50 -7.09 -6.91
N ARG A 177 1.38 -6.99 -5.91
CA ARG A 177 2.78 -7.40 -6.05
C ARG A 177 2.94 -8.79 -5.43
N LEU A 178 3.39 -9.75 -6.25
CA LEU A 178 3.55 -11.14 -5.84
C LEU A 178 4.93 -11.41 -5.21
N PRO A 179 5.10 -12.53 -4.48
CA PRO A 179 6.37 -12.90 -3.85
C PRO A 179 7.55 -13.09 -4.81
N ASP A 180 7.29 -13.30 -6.10
CA ASP A 180 8.31 -13.40 -7.15
C ASP A 180 9.02 -12.05 -7.43
N ARG A 181 8.63 -10.97 -6.73
CA ARG A 181 9.15 -9.60 -6.87
C ARG A 181 9.10 -9.03 -8.29
N SER A 182 8.29 -9.63 -9.15
CA SER A 182 8.01 -9.10 -10.48
C SER A 182 7.19 -7.80 -10.41
N GLU A 183 6.93 -7.21 -11.56
CA GLU A 183 6.05 -6.05 -11.66
C GLU A 183 4.67 -6.35 -11.07
N ALA A 184 4.03 -5.30 -10.54
CA ALA A 184 2.67 -5.38 -10.04
C ALA A 184 1.72 -5.85 -11.15
N ILE A 185 0.80 -6.73 -10.80
CA ILE A 185 -0.07 -7.41 -11.76
C ILE A 185 -1.53 -7.30 -11.31
N ASP A 186 -2.41 -7.01 -12.24
CA ASP A 186 -3.85 -6.94 -12.00
C ASP A 186 -4.43 -8.35 -11.98
N LEU A 187 -5.08 -8.71 -10.87
CA LEU A 187 -5.56 -10.05 -10.61
C LEU A 187 -7.08 -10.10 -10.51
N VAL A 188 -7.63 -11.22 -10.92
CA VAL A 188 -9.04 -11.55 -10.78
C VAL A 188 -9.22 -12.92 -10.13
N GLN A 189 -10.27 -13.06 -9.33
CA GLN A 189 -10.79 -14.35 -8.88
C GLN A 189 -11.80 -14.84 -9.90
N VAL A 190 -11.71 -16.12 -10.27
CA VAL A 190 -12.70 -16.79 -11.10
C VAL A 190 -13.48 -17.78 -10.24
N TYR A 191 -14.80 -17.89 -10.44
CA TYR A 191 -15.64 -18.82 -9.70
C TYR A 191 -16.84 -19.29 -10.54
N SER A 192 -17.36 -20.46 -10.21
CA SER A 192 -18.60 -20.95 -10.81
C SER A 192 -19.83 -20.38 -10.09
N ALA A 193 -20.97 -20.34 -10.77
CA ALA A 193 -22.23 -19.90 -10.19
C ALA A 193 -22.60 -20.71 -8.91
N LYS A 194 -22.21 -21.99 -8.87
CA LYS A 194 -22.47 -22.89 -7.70
C LYS A 194 -21.68 -22.45 -6.45
N LEU A 195 -20.49 -21.86 -6.62
CA LEU A 195 -19.59 -21.48 -5.54
C LEU A 195 -19.56 -19.95 -5.29
N ARG A 196 -20.48 -19.20 -5.90
CA ARG A 196 -20.56 -17.73 -5.83
C ARG A 196 -20.69 -17.20 -4.40
N ALA A 197 -21.34 -17.94 -3.51
CA ALA A 197 -21.56 -17.50 -2.14
C ALA A 197 -20.32 -17.57 -1.24
N ARG A 198 -19.20 -18.19 -1.71
CA ARG A 198 -17.96 -18.25 -0.95
C ARG A 198 -17.24 -16.93 -0.99
N SER A 199 -16.82 -16.44 0.16
CA SER A 199 -15.98 -15.25 0.32
C SER A 199 -14.60 -15.64 0.83
N PHE A 200 -13.59 -14.89 0.40
CA PHE A 200 -12.20 -15.14 0.79
C PHE A 200 -11.62 -13.88 1.44
N PRO A 201 -10.66 -14.04 2.36
CA PRO A 201 -9.84 -12.91 2.81
C PRO A 201 -9.06 -12.28 1.66
N ASP A 202 -8.41 -11.14 1.94
CA ASP A 202 -7.49 -10.52 0.99
C ASP A 202 -6.39 -11.50 0.58
N LEU A 203 -5.94 -11.42 -0.70
CA LEU A 203 -4.88 -12.29 -1.20
C LEU A 203 -3.62 -12.22 -0.32
N ARG A 204 -2.92 -13.35 -0.19
CA ARG A 204 -1.62 -13.47 0.48
C ARG A 204 -0.49 -12.91 -0.40
N SER A 205 -0.68 -11.73 -0.94
CA SER A 205 0.35 -11.03 -1.72
C SER A 205 1.28 -10.22 -0.82
N LEU A 206 2.46 -9.82 -1.32
CA LEU A 206 3.42 -8.94 -0.61
C LEU A 206 2.92 -7.48 -0.50
N SER A 207 1.75 -7.23 -0.13
CA SER A 207 0.89 -6.06 -0.24
C SER A 207 0.22 -5.98 -1.61
N PRO A 208 -1.10 -5.83 -1.68
CA PRO A 208 -1.64 -4.99 -2.73
C PRO A 208 -0.94 -3.64 -2.56
N GLU A 209 -0.38 -3.04 -3.59
CA GLU A 209 -0.10 -1.61 -3.54
C GLU A 209 -1.46 -0.89 -3.47
N ARG A 210 -2.16 -1.10 -2.36
CA ARG A 210 -3.34 -0.33 -1.97
C ARG A 210 -2.92 1.00 -1.39
N SER A 211 -1.59 1.27 -1.38
CA SER A 211 -1.08 2.47 -0.78
C SER A 211 0.40 2.66 -1.14
N ASN A 212 0.79 3.86 -1.48
CA ASN A 212 2.17 4.31 -1.49
C ASN A 212 2.57 4.93 -0.13
N LEU A 213 1.73 4.76 0.89
CA LEU A 213 2.00 5.20 2.25
C LEU A 213 2.89 4.17 2.95
N ASN A 214 4.04 4.61 3.40
CA ASN A 214 4.93 3.80 4.24
C ASN A 214 4.69 4.12 5.72
N GLU A 215 4.86 3.12 6.57
CA GLU A 215 4.92 3.38 8.00
C GLU A 215 6.03 4.40 8.30
N PRO A 216 5.73 5.45 9.08
CA PRO A 216 6.76 6.41 9.47
C PRO A 216 7.84 5.68 10.25
N LYS A 217 9.11 5.91 9.89
CA LYS A 217 10.27 5.32 10.58
C LYS A 217 10.28 5.64 12.08
N ASP A 218 9.66 6.77 12.44
CA ASP A 218 9.62 7.28 13.83
C ASP A 218 8.17 7.38 14.29
N ALA A 219 7.91 7.04 15.56
CA ALA A 219 6.59 7.15 16.18
C ALA A 219 6.06 8.59 16.12
N THR A 220 4.77 8.73 15.83
CA THR A 220 4.07 10.02 15.91
C THR A 220 3.72 10.32 17.37
N ILE A 221 4.33 11.36 17.93
CA ILE A 221 4.21 11.74 19.34
C ILE A 221 3.17 12.83 19.48
N GLY A 222 2.35 12.78 20.55
CA GLY A 222 1.44 13.85 20.93
C GLY A 222 0.29 14.15 19.96
N ARG A 223 0.06 13.34 18.92
CA ARG A 223 -0.93 13.61 17.85
C ARG A 223 -2.06 12.59 17.77
N ARG A 224 -2.23 11.80 18.82
CA ARG A 224 -3.23 10.72 18.83
C ARG A 224 -4.64 11.25 18.57
N GLN A 225 -5.04 12.33 19.23
CA GLN A 225 -6.37 12.91 19.08
C GLN A 225 -6.58 13.48 17.66
N ASP A 226 -5.58 14.16 17.11
CA ASP A 226 -5.65 14.68 15.74
C ASP A 226 -5.84 13.55 14.71
N ILE A 227 -5.11 12.45 14.87
CA ILE A 227 -5.23 11.26 14.01
C ILE A 227 -6.63 10.64 14.14
N GLU A 228 -7.14 10.46 15.37
CA GLU A 228 -8.49 9.93 15.59
C GLU A 228 -9.56 10.85 15.00
N ASN A 229 -9.46 12.16 15.15
CA ASN A 229 -10.40 13.11 14.55
C ASN A 229 -10.49 12.96 13.01
N VAL A 230 -9.34 12.77 12.33
CA VAL A 230 -9.31 12.52 10.86
C VAL A 230 -9.97 11.17 10.54
N LYS A 231 -9.65 10.12 11.30
CA LYS A 231 -10.24 8.78 11.12
C LYS A 231 -11.76 8.81 11.29
N ASP A 232 -12.24 9.43 12.38
CA ASP A 232 -13.66 9.54 12.69
C ASP A 232 -14.41 10.29 11.58
N ALA A 233 -13.85 11.38 11.07
CA ALA A 233 -14.42 12.13 9.95
C ALA A 233 -14.53 11.27 8.67
N LEU A 234 -13.50 10.50 8.33
CA LEU A 234 -13.52 9.56 7.20
C LEU A 234 -14.55 8.45 7.39
N MET A 235 -14.63 7.87 8.59
CA MET A 235 -15.58 6.80 8.92
C MET A 235 -17.03 7.30 8.98
N ALA A 236 -17.24 8.56 9.37
CA ALA A 236 -18.54 9.24 9.29
C ALA A 236 -18.97 9.59 7.85
N GLY A 237 -18.15 9.25 6.83
CA GLY A 237 -18.49 9.46 5.43
C GLY A 237 -18.16 10.87 4.91
N GLN A 238 -17.38 11.66 5.63
CA GLN A 238 -16.94 12.97 5.14
C GLN A 238 -15.89 12.77 4.05
N ARG A 239 -16.27 13.04 2.80
CA ARG A 239 -15.48 12.70 1.61
C ARG A 239 -14.37 13.71 1.26
N CYS A 240 -14.45 14.92 1.78
CA CYS A 240 -13.43 15.94 1.55
C CYS A 240 -13.01 16.59 2.88
N LEU A 241 -11.76 16.36 3.28
CA LEU A 241 -11.17 16.91 4.49
C LEU A 241 -10.02 17.85 4.13
N ALA A 242 -9.93 19.01 4.76
CA ALA A 242 -8.78 19.89 4.63
C ALA A 242 -8.11 20.12 5.99
N MET A 243 -6.89 19.63 6.12
CA MET A 243 -6.03 19.88 7.27
C MET A 243 -5.29 21.18 7.07
N VAL A 244 -5.57 22.15 7.93
CA VAL A 244 -5.05 23.51 7.80
C VAL A 244 -4.24 23.89 9.04
N GLY A 245 -3.10 24.55 8.83
CA GLY A 245 -2.24 25.04 9.91
C GLY A 245 -0.88 25.51 9.42
N PRO A 246 -0.05 26.09 10.27
CA PRO A 246 1.25 26.65 9.88
C PRO A 246 2.22 25.61 9.33
N ALA A 247 3.27 26.06 8.65
CA ALA A 247 4.37 25.19 8.23
C ALA A 247 5.03 24.52 9.43
N GLY A 248 5.43 23.25 9.29
CA GLY A 248 6.13 22.52 10.35
C GLY A 248 5.25 22.06 11.53
N VAL A 249 3.92 22.28 11.51
CA VAL A 249 3.01 21.86 12.59
C VAL A 249 2.67 20.37 12.58
N GLY A 250 2.99 19.65 11.49
CA GLY A 250 2.81 18.20 11.41
C GLY A 250 1.59 17.71 10.62
N LYS A 251 0.93 18.57 9.82
CA LYS A 251 -0.24 18.21 8.99
C LYS A 251 -0.04 16.95 8.16
N SER A 252 1.01 16.93 7.33
CA SER A 252 1.35 15.80 6.47
C SER A 252 1.56 14.50 7.25
N ARG A 253 2.18 14.59 8.43
CA ARG A 253 2.43 13.44 9.29
C ARG A 253 1.13 12.86 9.87
N ILE A 254 0.25 13.73 10.37
CA ILE A 254 -1.07 13.35 10.90
C ILE A 254 -1.91 12.75 9.78
N ALA A 255 -1.99 13.42 8.61
CA ALA A 255 -2.76 12.96 7.47
C ALA A 255 -2.30 11.57 6.97
N ARG A 256 -0.97 11.37 6.84
CA ARG A 256 -0.41 10.07 6.43
C ARG A 256 -0.67 8.99 7.47
N ALA A 257 -0.53 9.28 8.76
CA ALA A 257 -0.82 8.33 9.84
C ALA A 257 -2.30 7.93 9.86
N ALA A 258 -3.22 8.89 9.70
CA ALA A 258 -4.65 8.61 9.63
C ALA A 258 -5.04 7.82 8.37
N ALA A 259 -4.49 8.19 7.20
CA ALA A 259 -4.70 7.49 5.95
C ALA A 259 -4.19 6.04 6.03
N LEU A 260 -3.00 5.82 6.60
CA LEU A 260 -2.44 4.48 6.80
C LEU A 260 -3.32 3.63 7.75
N ALA A 261 -3.76 4.21 8.87
CA ALA A 261 -4.62 3.52 9.83
C ALA A 261 -6.01 3.16 9.27
N THR A 262 -6.48 3.88 8.24
CA THR A 262 -7.80 3.65 7.62
C THR A 262 -7.73 2.94 6.26
N THR A 263 -6.54 2.53 5.79
CA THR A 263 -6.35 1.89 4.48
C THR A 263 -7.26 0.68 4.28
N HIS A 264 -7.54 -0.09 5.34
CA HIS A 264 -8.43 -1.25 5.30
C HIS A 264 -9.88 -0.91 4.90
N ALA A 265 -10.31 0.33 5.09
CA ALA A 265 -11.64 0.79 4.70
C ALA A 265 -11.74 1.21 3.22
N PHE A 266 -10.61 1.31 2.52
CA PHE A 266 -10.52 1.75 1.14
C PHE A 266 -10.02 0.60 0.26
N ARG A 267 -10.96 -0.13 -0.37
CA ARG A 267 -10.66 -1.32 -1.19
C ARG A 267 -9.67 -1.03 -2.32
N SER A 268 -9.74 0.17 -2.90
CA SER A 268 -8.84 0.61 -3.98
C SER A 268 -7.68 1.46 -3.47
N GLY A 269 -7.46 1.45 -2.14
CA GLY A 269 -6.27 1.95 -1.50
C GLY A 269 -6.31 3.39 -1.03
N ALA A 270 -5.23 3.79 -0.35
CA ALA A 270 -4.96 5.14 0.11
C ALA A 270 -3.66 5.63 -0.55
N TRP A 271 -3.74 6.69 -1.34
CA TRP A 271 -2.65 7.18 -2.19
C TRP A 271 -2.24 8.58 -1.78
N CYS A 272 -0.97 8.76 -1.44
CA CYS A 272 -0.40 10.06 -1.14
C CYS A 272 0.26 10.66 -2.38
N ILE A 273 -0.13 11.88 -2.72
CA ILE A 273 0.39 12.66 -3.85
C ILE A 273 1.04 13.91 -3.28
N ASP A 274 2.36 14.02 -3.39
CA ASP A 274 3.08 15.22 -2.96
C ASP A 274 3.03 16.29 -4.05
N LEU A 275 2.36 17.39 -3.76
CA LEU A 275 2.15 18.52 -4.65
C LEU A 275 3.16 19.66 -4.47
N ALA A 276 4.19 19.48 -3.64
CA ALA A 276 5.19 20.53 -3.37
C ALA A 276 5.90 21.03 -4.64
N SER A 277 6.05 20.18 -5.65
CA SER A 277 6.68 20.51 -6.94
C SER A 277 5.72 21.02 -8.01
N CYS A 278 4.40 20.85 -7.81
CA CYS A 278 3.39 21.28 -8.76
C CYS A 278 3.22 22.80 -8.73
N LYS A 279 3.00 23.39 -9.91
CA LYS A 279 2.88 24.85 -10.08
C LYS A 279 1.59 25.24 -10.80
N ASP A 280 1.01 24.33 -11.57
CA ASP A 280 -0.10 24.53 -12.48
C ASP A 280 -0.97 23.28 -12.55
N GLU A 281 -2.03 23.35 -13.34
CA GLU A 281 -2.99 22.27 -13.55
C GLU A 281 -2.35 21.05 -14.20
N ASP A 282 -1.52 21.24 -15.22
CA ASP A 282 -0.83 20.14 -15.92
C ASP A 282 0.02 19.30 -14.96
N SER A 283 0.86 19.96 -14.16
CA SER A 283 1.72 19.30 -13.19
C SER A 283 0.91 18.57 -12.11
N PHE A 284 -0.25 19.11 -11.72
CA PHE A 284 -1.18 18.45 -10.81
C PHE A 284 -1.77 17.18 -11.42
N LEU A 285 -2.33 17.24 -12.64
CA LEU A 285 -2.91 16.10 -13.34
C LEU A 285 -1.87 14.98 -13.55
N HIS A 286 -0.66 15.35 -13.96
CA HIS A 286 0.45 14.41 -14.14
C HIS A 286 0.90 13.76 -12.83
N ALA A 287 0.93 14.49 -11.71
CA ALA A 287 1.26 13.93 -10.41
C ALA A 287 0.23 12.90 -9.96
N VAL A 288 -1.06 13.18 -10.16
CA VAL A 288 -2.14 12.23 -9.86
C VAL A 288 -2.06 11.00 -10.77
N ALA A 289 -1.93 11.20 -12.07
CA ALA A 289 -1.85 10.14 -13.06
C ALA A 289 -0.66 9.20 -12.82
N SER A 290 0.52 9.77 -12.58
CA SER A 290 1.74 9.01 -12.27
C SER A 290 1.59 8.19 -11.00
N THR A 291 1.05 8.80 -9.92
CA THR A 291 0.85 8.11 -8.64
C THR A 291 -0.13 6.95 -8.77
N LEU A 292 -1.20 7.15 -9.55
CA LEU A 292 -2.22 6.13 -9.76
C LEU A 292 -1.90 5.18 -10.93
N ALA A 293 -0.75 5.31 -11.59
CA ALA A 293 -0.38 4.56 -12.78
C ALA A 293 -1.47 4.59 -13.88
N ILE A 294 -2.07 5.77 -14.11
CA ILE A 294 -3.05 6.00 -15.16
C ILE A 294 -2.34 6.64 -16.37
N PRO A 295 -2.33 6.01 -17.55
CA PRO A 295 -1.73 6.63 -18.73
C PRO A 295 -2.54 7.85 -19.16
N LEU A 296 -1.90 9.02 -19.26
CA LEU A 296 -2.46 10.22 -19.88
C LEU A 296 -1.89 10.34 -21.29
N ASN A 297 -2.77 10.47 -22.26
CA ASN A 297 -2.37 10.84 -23.62
C ASN A 297 -2.10 12.35 -23.67
N GLN A 298 -1.35 12.82 -24.70
CA GLN A 298 -1.16 14.25 -24.99
C GLN A 298 -2.48 14.86 -25.51
N ALA A 299 -3.47 14.98 -24.65
CA ALA A 299 -4.78 15.56 -24.94
C ALA A 299 -4.95 16.87 -24.18
N GLU A 300 -5.96 17.65 -24.54
CA GLU A 300 -6.34 18.85 -23.78
C GLU A 300 -6.70 18.50 -22.31
N ASN A 301 -6.45 19.43 -21.40
CA ASN A 301 -6.63 19.21 -19.95
C ASN A 301 -8.03 18.75 -19.58
N GLU A 302 -9.08 19.28 -20.19
CA GLU A 302 -10.45 18.86 -19.96
C GLU A 302 -10.66 17.35 -20.20
N LEU A 303 -10.04 16.81 -21.26
CA LEU A 303 -10.11 15.38 -21.56
C LEU A 303 -9.27 14.54 -20.58
N GLN A 304 -8.16 15.08 -20.10
CA GLN A 304 -7.34 14.46 -19.06
C GLN A 304 -8.08 14.41 -17.71
N ILE A 305 -8.75 15.50 -17.31
CA ILE A 305 -9.59 15.58 -16.10
C ILE A 305 -10.69 14.51 -16.15
N ALA A 306 -11.42 14.44 -17.27
CA ALA A 306 -12.48 13.46 -17.46
C ALA A 306 -11.96 12.01 -17.51
N THR A 307 -10.76 11.79 -18.03
CA THR A 307 -10.11 10.47 -18.06
C THR A 307 -9.73 10.02 -16.66
N LEU A 308 -9.14 10.90 -15.86
CA LEU A 308 -8.83 10.63 -14.45
C LEU A 308 -10.10 10.42 -13.63
N ALA A 309 -11.14 11.24 -13.81
CA ALA A 309 -12.42 11.08 -13.14
C ALA A 309 -13.02 9.68 -13.37
N ARG A 310 -13.05 9.22 -14.63
CA ARG A 310 -13.54 7.87 -14.98
C ARG A 310 -12.68 6.77 -14.40
N ALA A 311 -11.35 6.90 -14.49
CA ALA A 311 -10.43 5.90 -13.96
C ALA A 311 -10.54 5.79 -12.42
N ILE A 312 -10.69 6.92 -11.72
CA ILE A 312 -10.92 6.97 -10.29
C ILE A 312 -12.28 6.34 -9.92
N ALA A 313 -13.34 6.70 -10.64
CA ALA A 313 -14.69 6.16 -10.41
C ALA A 313 -14.74 4.64 -10.58
N ASN A 314 -14.06 4.12 -11.61
CA ASN A 314 -14.00 2.67 -11.89
C ASN A 314 -13.20 1.88 -10.85
N ARG A 315 -12.30 2.53 -10.10
CA ARG A 315 -11.54 1.86 -9.02
C ARG A 315 -12.36 1.61 -7.76
N GLY A 316 -13.48 2.32 -7.57
CA GLY A 316 -14.33 2.19 -6.39
C GLY A 316 -13.80 2.97 -5.18
N ARG A 317 -13.97 2.42 -3.96
CA ARG A 317 -13.70 3.17 -2.72
C ARG A 317 -12.20 3.36 -2.48
N MET A 318 -11.72 4.61 -2.65
CA MET A 318 -10.31 4.98 -2.50
C MET A 318 -10.14 6.30 -1.74
N LEU A 319 -8.96 6.49 -1.17
CA LEU A 319 -8.54 7.72 -0.49
C LEU A 319 -7.37 8.36 -1.24
N LEU A 320 -7.51 9.63 -1.58
CA LEU A 320 -6.41 10.48 -2.08
C LEU A 320 -5.97 11.44 -0.99
N LEU A 321 -4.71 11.38 -0.60
CA LEU A 321 -4.05 12.37 0.24
C LEU A 321 -3.24 13.32 -0.66
N LEU A 322 -3.73 14.53 -0.84
CA LEU A 322 -3.10 15.60 -1.59
C LEU A 322 -2.26 16.45 -0.63
N ASP A 323 -0.97 16.13 -0.54
CA ASP A 323 -0.06 16.77 0.41
C ASP A 323 0.58 18.02 -0.20
N ASN A 324 0.73 19.11 0.59
CA ASN A 324 1.30 20.39 0.17
C ASN A 324 0.53 21.09 -0.96
N SER A 325 -0.80 21.19 -0.85
CA SER A 325 -1.69 21.71 -1.89
C SER A 325 -1.62 23.21 -2.14
N ASP A 326 -0.89 23.97 -1.33
CA ASP A 326 -0.87 25.44 -1.32
C ASP A 326 -0.61 26.13 -2.67
N ARG A 327 0.14 25.48 -3.57
CA ARG A 327 0.56 26.06 -4.86
C ARG A 327 -0.42 25.80 -5.99
N VAL A 328 -1.27 24.80 -5.83
CA VAL A 328 -2.23 24.35 -6.85
C VAL A 328 -3.67 24.42 -6.30
N ASP A 329 -3.93 25.36 -5.40
CA ASP A 329 -5.23 25.54 -4.75
C ASP A 329 -6.35 25.82 -5.77
N ALA A 330 -6.10 26.65 -6.78
CA ALA A 330 -7.07 26.96 -7.83
C ALA A 330 -7.41 25.74 -8.73
N PRO A 331 -6.45 24.98 -9.28
CA PRO A 331 -6.73 23.72 -9.96
C PRO A 331 -7.48 22.73 -9.08
N ILE A 332 -7.09 22.54 -7.83
CA ILE A 332 -7.75 21.66 -6.88
C ILE A 332 -9.21 22.08 -6.66
N ALA A 333 -9.46 23.37 -6.49
CA ALA A 333 -10.81 23.89 -6.27
C ALA A 333 -11.74 23.69 -7.48
N ALA A 334 -11.20 23.65 -8.69
CA ALA A 334 -11.95 23.37 -9.91
C ALA A 334 -12.18 21.86 -10.12
N ILE A 335 -11.15 21.03 -9.95
CA ILE A 335 -11.14 19.62 -10.39
C ILE A 335 -11.71 18.66 -9.32
N ILE A 336 -11.38 18.86 -8.05
CA ILE A 336 -11.79 17.91 -7.00
C ILE A 336 -13.29 17.78 -6.84
N PRO A 337 -14.12 18.84 -6.92
CA PRO A 337 -15.57 18.70 -6.92
C PRO A 337 -16.09 17.81 -8.04
N GLU A 338 -15.56 17.96 -9.27
CA GLU A 338 -15.94 17.15 -10.41
C GLU A 338 -15.62 15.65 -10.18
N TRP A 339 -14.44 15.35 -9.63
CA TRP A 339 -14.07 13.97 -9.30
C TRP A 339 -14.92 13.38 -8.17
N LEU A 340 -15.27 14.18 -7.16
CA LEU A 340 -16.15 13.75 -6.07
C LEU A 340 -17.59 13.49 -6.54
N ASP A 341 -18.06 14.25 -7.53
CA ASP A 341 -19.39 14.06 -8.14
C ASP A 341 -19.39 12.84 -9.06
N ALA A 342 -18.32 12.63 -9.85
CA ALA A 342 -18.18 11.47 -10.71
C ALA A 342 -17.96 10.16 -9.94
N SER A 343 -17.37 10.22 -8.74
CA SER A 343 -17.07 9.05 -7.90
C SER A 343 -17.60 9.23 -6.47
N PRO A 344 -18.80 8.72 -6.14
CA PRO A 344 -19.34 8.73 -4.78
C PRO A 344 -18.46 7.99 -3.75
N SER A 345 -17.57 7.12 -4.22
CA SER A 345 -16.66 6.32 -3.40
C SER A 345 -15.28 6.94 -3.22
N LEU A 346 -15.02 8.11 -3.78
CA LEU A 346 -13.78 8.86 -3.61
C LEU A 346 -13.79 9.63 -2.30
N PHE A 347 -12.67 9.56 -1.58
CA PHE A 347 -12.36 10.37 -0.40
C PHE A 347 -11.06 11.14 -0.64
N VAL A 348 -11.00 12.38 -0.16
CA VAL A 348 -9.86 13.27 -0.35
C VAL A 348 -9.46 13.91 0.97
N ILE A 349 -8.18 13.87 1.30
CA ILE A 349 -7.57 14.67 2.37
C ILE A 349 -6.61 15.67 1.71
N LEU A 350 -6.73 16.93 2.07
CA LEU A 350 -5.84 18.00 1.64
C LEU A 350 -4.99 18.46 2.83
N THR A 351 -3.72 18.72 2.63
CA THR A 351 -2.90 19.46 3.60
C THR A 351 -2.50 20.81 3.02
N SER A 352 -2.84 21.88 3.71
CA SER A 352 -2.58 23.24 3.27
C SER A 352 -2.21 24.17 4.44
N ARG A 353 -1.54 25.28 4.15
CA ARG A 353 -1.29 26.35 5.12
C ARG A 353 -2.47 27.32 5.20
N ARG A 354 -3.29 27.38 4.17
CA ARG A 354 -4.45 28.25 4.04
C ARG A 354 -5.72 27.42 3.87
N VAL A 355 -6.85 28.00 4.18
CA VAL A 355 -8.15 27.36 3.93
C VAL A 355 -8.34 27.27 2.41
N PRO A 356 -8.49 26.05 1.84
CA PRO A 356 -8.68 25.90 0.40
C PRO A 356 -10.05 26.46 -0.04
N ALA A 357 -10.11 26.95 -1.28
CA ALA A 357 -11.34 27.51 -1.86
C ALA A 357 -12.37 26.43 -2.29
N LEU A 358 -12.38 25.28 -1.63
CA LEU A 358 -13.27 24.16 -1.88
C LEU A 358 -14.58 24.28 -1.11
N LYS A 359 -15.71 24.22 -1.83
CA LYS A 359 -17.03 24.09 -1.21
C LYS A 359 -17.22 22.68 -0.64
N GLN A 360 -18.01 22.54 0.45
CA GLN A 360 -18.32 21.27 1.09
C GLN A 360 -17.10 20.50 1.64
N THR A 361 -16.12 21.22 2.15
CA THR A 361 -14.94 20.65 2.76
C THR A 361 -15.00 20.78 4.28
N THR A 362 -14.76 19.68 4.99
CA THR A 362 -14.60 19.70 6.45
C THR A 362 -13.20 20.19 6.81
N LEU A 363 -13.14 21.28 7.55
CA LEU A 363 -11.89 21.90 7.98
C LEU A 363 -11.43 21.27 9.30
N LEU A 364 -10.23 20.72 9.31
CA LEU A 364 -9.54 20.24 10.50
C LEU A 364 -8.31 21.14 10.76
N ARG A 365 -8.39 21.95 11.79
CA ARG A 365 -7.26 22.83 12.17
C ARG A 365 -6.24 22.04 12.96
N THR A 366 -4.99 22.08 12.52
CA THR A 366 -3.86 21.49 13.22
C THR A 366 -3.16 22.58 14.03
N GLU A 367 -3.29 22.52 15.32
CA GLU A 367 -2.67 23.48 16.24
C GLU A 367 -1.24 23.05 16.62
N PRO A 368 -0.38 23.99 17.07
CA PRO A 368 0.90 23.65 17.67
C PRO A 368 0.75 22.65 18.84
N MET A 369 1.81 21.94 19.15
CA MET A 369 1.83 21.04 20.30
C MET A 369 1.68 21.78 21.63
N SER A 370 1.01 21.14 22.59
CA SER A 370 1.04 21.59 23.98
C SER A 370 2.48 21.53 24.53
N GLN A 371 2.74 22.24 25.61
CA GLN A 371 4.05 22.20 26.25
C GLN A 371 4.47 20.79 26.64
N THR A 372 3.55 20.01 27.17
CA THR A 372 3.80 18.62 27.59
C THR A 372 4.17 17.73 26.41
N GLU A 373 3.39 17.76 25.34
CA GLU A 373 3.65 16.98 24.12
C GLU A 373 4.95 17.40 23.43
N GLY A 374 5.23 18.71 23.39
CA GLY A 374 6.46 19.23 22.83
C GLY A 374 7.70 18.81 23.59
N VAL A 375 7.63 18.77 24.92
CA VAL A 375 8.72 18.26 25.77
C VAL A 375 8.92 16.76 25.56
N GLU A 376 7.85 15.99 25.48
CA GLU A 376 7.91 14.55 25.15
C GLU A 376 8.59 14.31 23.80
N LEU A 377 8.19 15.07 22.77
CA LEU A 377 8.80 15.03 21.45
C LEU A 377 10.30 15.37 21.52
N PHE A 378 10.66 16.46 22.19
CA PHE A 378 12.06 16.88 22.35
C PHE A 378 12.91 15.78 22.98
N LEU A 379 12.45 15.22 24.09
CA LEU A 379 13.17 14.20 24.83
C LEU A 379 13.35 12.94 24.03
N LYS A 380 12.31 12.45 23.37
CA LYS A 380 12.36 11.25 22.55
C LYS A 380 13.30 11.39 21.37
N ARG A 381 13.29 12.55 20.68
CA ARG A 381 14.23 12.82 19.58
C ARG A 381 15.67 12.99 20.03
N ALA A 382 15.88 13.51 21.24
CA ALA A 382 17.20 13.60 21.83
C ALA A 382 17.75 12.21 22.19
N ASP A 383 16.92 11.34 22.79
CA ASP A 383 17.31 9.98 23.15
C ASP A 383 17.60 9.06 21.94
N GLU A 384 16.88 9.21 20.85
CA GLU A 384 17.10 8.44 19.60
C GLU A 384 18.50 8.69 19.00
N ARG A 385 19.10 9.83 19.30
CA ARG A 385 20.42 10.23 18.75
C ARG A 385 21.55 10.07 19.75
N HIS A 386 21.27 10.20 21.05
CA HIS A 386 22.29 10.19 22.10
C HIS A 386 21.76 9.41 23.30
N ALA A 387 22.27 8.20 23.51
CA ALA A 387 21.84 7.30 24.58
C ALA A 387 21.89 7.97 25.96
N LYS A 388 20.72 8.02 26.63
CA LYS A 388 20.48 8.36 28.03
C LYS A 388 20.90 9.76 28.47
N LEU A 389 20.10 10.75 28.05
CA LEU A 389 20.15 12.05 28.73
C LEU A 389 19.78 11.88 30.23
N ARG A 390 20.73 12.09 31.12
CA ARG A 390 20.41 12.30 32.53
C ARG A 390 19.98 13.75 32.70
N LEU A 391 18.66 13.98 32.73
CA LEU A 391 18.08 15.29 32.94
C LEU A 391 17.88 15.52 34.45
N ASP A 392 18.50 16.55 34.95
CA ASP A 392 18.13 17.15 36.22
C ASP A 392 16.88 18.05 36.05
N ASP A 393 16.38 18.60 37.14
CA ASP A 393 15.18 19.42 37.12
C ASP A 393 15.39 20.73 36.29
N ASN A 394 16.62 21.30 36.33
CA ASN A 394 16.97 22.48 35.55
C ASN A 394 16.93 22.21 34.01
N GLU A 395 17.44 21.05 33.59
CA GLU A 395 17.42 20.64 32.18
C GLU A 395 15.99 20.36 31.69
N ARG A 396 15.11 19.82 32.56
CA ARG A 396 13.68 19.66 32.23
C ARG A 396 12.97 20.99 32.05
N GLU A 397 13.25 21.98 32.92
CA GLU A 397 12.70 23.32 32.78
C GLU A 397 13.24 24.02 31.52
N ALA A 398 14.50 23.78 31.18
CA ALA A 398 15.08 24.25 29.93
C ALA A 398 14.37 23.65 28.68
N CYS A 399 14.03 22.37 28.70
CA CYS A 399 13.23 21.74 27.62
C CYS A 399 11.86 22.41 27.49
N ALA A 400 11.18 22.69 28.57
CA ALA A 400 9.89 23.41 28.56
C ALA A 400 10.03 24.83 27.99
N THR A 401 11.13 25.50 28.33
CA THR A 401 11.45 26.84 27.78
C THR A 401 11.73 26.78 26.28
N ILE A 402 12.49 25.78 25.79
CA ILE A 402 12.73 25.57 24.36
C ILE A 402 11.42 25.40 23.62
N VAL A 403 10.52 24.54 24.10
CA VAL A 403 9.22 24.27 23.45
C VAL A 403 8.39 25.55 23.37
N ARG A 404 8.35 26.35 24.42
CA ARG A 404 7.63 27.63 24.48
C ARG A 404 8.21 28.65 23.50
N GLU A 405 9.53 28.82 23.45
CA GLU A 405 10.20 29.74 22.54
C GLU A 405 10.06 29.32 21.06
N LEU A 406 9.84 28.02 20.81
CA LEU A 406 9.59 27.45 19.47
C LEU A 406 8.09 27.36 19.16
N ASP A 407 7.21 28.04 19.90
CA ASP A 407 5.75 28.09 19.69
C ASP A 407 5.10 26.70 19.57
N GLY A 408 5.66 25.66 20.17
CA GLY A 408 5.18 24.29 20.09
C GLY A 408 5.21 23.70 18.68
N LEU A 409 6.00 24.24 17.75
CA LEU A 409 6.12 23.72 16.37
C LEU A 409 6.97 22.46 16.32
N PRO A 410 6.40 21.27 15.97
CA PRO A 410 7.13 19.99 16.00
C PRO A 410 8.45 20.03 15.22
N LEU A 411 8.45 20.56 14.01
CA LEU A 411 9.66 20.60 13.18
C LEU A 411 10.77 21.44 13.84
N ALA A 412 10.42 22.57 14.45
CA ALA A 412 11.37 23.41 15.17
C ALA A 412 11.91 22.71 16.43
N ILE A 413 11.05 21.98 17.15
CA ILE A 413 11.41 21.17 18.33
C ILE A 413 12.37 20.05 17.92
N GLU A 414 12.09 19.32 16.84
CA GLU A 414 12.96 18.24 16.32
C GLU A 414 14.34 18.80 15.89
N LEU A 415 14.39 19.97 15.27
CA LEU A 415 15.63 20.64 14.94
C LEU A 415 16.45 21.02 16.19
N ALA A 416 15.78 21.53 17.22
CA ALA A 416 16.44 21.85 18.49
C ALA A 416 16.94 20.60 19.20
N ALA A 417 16.12 19.54 19.28
CA ALA A 417 16.48 18.25 19.87
C ALA A 417 17.69 17.62 19.17
N SER A 418 17.84 17.81 17.86
CA SER A 418 18.99 17.29 17.10
C SER A 418 20.35 17.86 17.53
N ARG A 419 20.37 18.94 18.32
CA ARG A 419 21.57 19.59 18.84
C ARG A 419 21.97 19.10 20.23
N VAL A 420 21.12 18.31 20.86
CA VAL A 420 21.47 17.65 22.10
C VAL A 420 22.62 16.68 21.85
N GLY A 421 23.61 16.66 22.71
CA GLY A 421 24.87 15.94 22.51
C GLY A 421 26.05 16.86 22.12
N ILE A 422 25.78 17.97 21.43
CA ILE A 422 26.75 19.05 21.22
C ILE A 422 26.52 20.16 22.26
N LEU A 423 25.26 20.43 22.60
CA LEU A 423 24.83 21.44 23.57
C LEU A 423 23.86 20.81 24.56
N THR A 424 23.91 21.26 25.81
CA THR A 424 22.87 20.91 26.79
C THR A 424 21.55 21.66 26.50
N PRO A 425 20.39 21.14 26.93
CA PRO A 425 19.11 21.84 26.80
C PRO A 425 19.14 23.28 27.32
N SER A 426 19.79 23.52 28.49
CA SER A 426 19.97 24.86 29.05
C SER A 426 20.73 25.80 28.10
N ARG A 427 21.78 25.32 27.47
CA ARG A 427 22.54 26.10 26.48
C ARG A 427 21.75 26.38 25.20
N ILE A 428 20.90 25.42 24.77
CA ILE A 428 19.98 25.61 23.64
C ILE A 428 18.97 26.71 23.97
N ALA A 429 18.34 26.66 25.15
CA ALA A 429 17.39 27.66 25.61
C ALA A 429 17.99 29.06 25.69
N GLU A 430 19.20 29.22 26.24
CA GLU A 430 19.91 30.50 26.28
C GLU A 430 20.12 31.10 24.88
N ARG A 431 20.58 30.29 23.93
CA ARG A 431 20.83 30.72 22.53
C ARG A 431 19.55 31.10 21.79
N LEU A 432 18.46 30.37 21.99
CA LEU A 432 17.17 30.71 21.44
C LEU A 432 16.66 32.05 21.98
N ASN A 433 16.71 32.26 23.30
CA ASN A 433 16.29 33.53 23.94
C ASN A 433 17.05 34.75 23.42
N GLN A 434 18.35 34.64 23.17
CA GLN A 434 19.15 35.75 22.65
C GLN A 434 18.72 36.19 21.24
N ARG A 435 18.32 35.25 20.38
CA ARG A 435 17.92 35.52 18.99
C ARG A 435 16.47 36.01 18.85
N PHE A 436 15.55 35.36 19.57
CA PHE A 436 14.13 35.76 19.48
C PHE A 436 13.82 37.13 20.09
N ARG A 437 14.65 37.64 21.01
CA ARG A 437 14.57 39.03 21.49
C ARG A 437 14.75 40.04 20.37
N LEU A 438 15.47 39.72 19.30
CA LEU A 438 15.71 40.59 18.17
C LEU A 438 14.58 40.55 17.13
N LEU A 439 13.73 39.55 17.11
CA LEU A 439 12.70 39.29 16.09
C LEU A 439 11.26 39.66 16.53
N LYS A 440 11.00 39.91 17.82
CA LYS A 440 9.66 40.16 18.41
C LYS A 440 8.99 41.49 18.02
N LYS A 441 9.12 41.97 16.77
CA LYS A 441 8.49 43.20 16.30
C LYS A 441 7.46 43.06 15.18
N ARG A 442 6.92 41.83 14.88
CA ARG A 442 5.96 41.62 13.80
C ARG A 442 4.74 40.77 14.21
N SER A 443 3.64 40.83 13.43
CA SER A 443 2.30 40.29 13.71
C SER A 443 2.20 38.76 13.82
N ARG A 444 1.16 38.25 14.51
CA ARG A 444 1.02 36.82 14.94
C ARG A 444 1.14 35.73 13.87
N ASP A 445 0.74 35.95 12.63
CA ASP A 445 0.86 34.93 11.57
C ASP A 445 2.25 34.93 10.90
N ASP A 446 2.89 36.09 10.83
CA ASP A 446 4.29 36.23 10.41
C ASP A 446 5.28 35.68 11.45
N ASP A 447 4.92 35.71 12.75
CA ASP A 447 5.78 35.23 13.84
C ASP A 447 6.08 33.71 13.77
N ARG A 448 5.09 32.86 13.39
CA ARG A 448 5.29 31.41 13.30
C ARG A 448 6.17 30.99 12.12
N GLN A 449 6.10 31.67 11.00
CA GLN A 449 7.03 31.46 9.88
C GLN A 449 8.43 32.01 10.22
N ALA A 450 8.50 33.11 10.92
CA ALA A 450 9.75 33.63 11.42
C ALA A 450 10.44 32.71 12.41
N THR A 451 9.68 32.04 13.30
CA THR A 451 10.18 31.04 14.25
C THR A 451 10.79 29.83 13.55
N LEU A 452 10.12 29.29 12.55
CA LEU A 452 10.65 28.16 11.77
C LEU A 452 11.88 28.57 10.95
N SER A 453 11.85 29.73 10.29
CA SER A 453 13.00 30.26 9.56
C SER A 453 14.18 30.49 10.50
N ALA A 454 13.94 31.04 11.70
CA ALA A 454 14.99 31.24 12.68
C ALA A 454 15.60 29.94 13.18
N ALA A 455 14.81 28.87 13.34
CA ALA A 455 15.30 27.55 13.72
C ALA A 455 16.12 26.91 12.59
N LEU A 456 15.70 27.08 11.33
CA LEU A 456 16.45 26.65 10.14
C LEU A 456 17.75 27.43 9.99
N ASP A 457 17.72 28.74 10.09
CA ASP A 457 18.90 29.63 10.01
C ASP A 457 19.89 29.31 11.13
N TRP A 458 19.40 29.00 12.32
CA TRP A 458 20.26 28.56 13.42
C TRP A 458 20.92 27.22 13.10
N SER A 459 20.18 26.27 12.56
CA SER A 459 20.74 24.99 12.11
C SER A 459 21.79 25.19 11.02
N TRP A 460 21.51 26.04 10.04
CA TRP A 460 22.43 26.38 8.95
C TRP A 460 23.75 27.01 9.44
N GLN A 461 23.68 27.97 10.38
CA GLN A 461 24.86 28.69 10.91
C GLN A 461 25.72 27.83 11.83
N THR A 462 25.23 26.67 12.32
CA THR A 462 26.05 25.74 13.10
C THR A 462 26.88 24.80 12.23
N LEU A 463 26.64 24.78 10.92
CA LEU A 463 27.44 24.02 9.96
C LEU A 463 28.71 24.79 9.58
N THR A 464 29.81 24.06 9.30
CA THR A 464 31.01 24.65 8.70
C THR A 464 30.69 25.12 7.28
N SER A 465 31.54 26.01 6.72
CA SER A 465 31.39 26.47 5.34
C SER A 465 31.38 25.33 4.32
N GLU A 466 32.15 24.27 4.55
CA GLU A 466 32.17 23.06 3.73
C GLU A 466 30.87 22.29 3.82
N GLN A 467 30.35 22.08 5.04
CA GLN A 467 29.05 21.44 5.26
C GLN A 467 27.89 22.25 4.67
N GLN A 468 27.93 23.59 4.73
CA GLN A 468 26.94 24.45 4.12
C GLN A 468 26.96 24.31 2.58
N THR A 469 28.14 24.27 1.98
CA THR A 469 28.31 24.10 0.54
C THR A 469 27.79 22.72 0.09
N CYS A 470 28.15 21.67 0.82
CA CYS A 470 27.68 20.33 0.57
C CYS A 470 26.16 20.22 0.67
N LEU A 471 25.56 20.73 1.76
CA LEU A 471 24.11 20.71 1.94
C LEU A 471 23.37 21.55 0.90
N ALA A 472 23.93 22.68 0.47
CA ALA A 472 23.39 23.48 -0.62
C ALA A 472 23.42 22.70 -1.95
N GLY A 473 24.51 22.01 -2.25
CA GLY A 473 24.61 21.14 -3.43
C GLY A 473 23.58 20.02 -3.39
N LEU A 474 23.44 19.32 -2.26
CA LEU A 474 22.48 18.23 -2.08
C LEU A 474 21.00 18.69 -2.18
N SER A 475 20.72 19.99 -2.03
CA SER A 475 19.35 20.53 -2.16
C SER A 475 18.75 20.39 -3.58
N ILE A 476 19.54 20.04 -4.58
CA ILE A 476 19.07 19.73 -5.94
C ILE A 476 18.19 18.46 -5.99
N PHE A 477 18.45 17.50 -5.10
CA PHE A 477 17.69 16.27 -5.04
C PHE A 477 16.34 16.45 -4.35
N ARG A 478 15.24 16.04 -5.01
CA ARG A 478 13.86 16.25 -4.50
C ARG A 478 13.28 15.03 -3.78
N ASN A 479 13.64 13.81 -4.19
CA ASN A 479 13.03 12.57 -3.69
C ASN A 479 14.02 11.66 -2.94
N GLY A 480 15.13 12.22 -2.46
CA GLY A 480 16.21 11.46 -1.86
C GLY A 480 17.37 11.22 -2.85
N PHE A 481 18.47 10.70 -2.33
CA PHE A 481 19.69 10.40 -3.08
C PHE A 481 20.43 9.25 -2.39
N ASP A 482 21.22 8.53 -3.16
CA ASP A 482 22.18 7.57 -2.64
C ASP A 482 23.54 8.21 -2.36
N LEU A 483 24.45 7.46 -1.75
CA LEU A 483 25.79 7.92 -1.42
C LEU A 483 26.60 8.34 -2.66
N GLN A 484 26.39 7.66 -3.78
CA GLN A 484 27.11 7.90 -5.02
C GLN A 484 26.66 9.21 -5.68
N ALA A 485 25.36 9.46 -5.70
CA ALA A 485 24.78 10.73 -6.15
C ALA A 485 25.19 11.89 -5.23
N ALA A 486 25.21 11.67 -3.90
CA ALA A 486 25.67 12.67 -2.94
C ALA A 486 27.14 13.04 -3.15
N ALA A 487 28.04 12.08 -3.35
CA ALA A 487 29.45 12.30 -3.62
C ALA A 487 29.68 13.08 -4.94
N SER A 488 28.89 12.82 -5.97
CA SER A 488 29.01 13.51 -7.27
C SER A 488 28.64 15.01 -7.22
N VAL A 489 27.83 15.43 -6.25
CA VAL A 489 27.33 16.80 -6.10
C VAL A 489 28.00 17.54 -4.92
N GLY A 490 28.35 16.79 -3.86
CA GLY A 490 28.88 17.37 -2.62
C GLY A 490 30.38 17.65 -2.62
N GLY A 491 31.14 17.14 -3.65
CA GLY A 491 32.62 17.12 -3.65
C GLY A 491 33.14 16.08 -2.66
N GLU A 492 34.35 15.53 -2.93
CA GLU A 492 35.01 14.55 -2.07
C GLU A 492 35.17 15.01 -0.62
#